data_4138ea8f6681f5a16137ce65c586c589
#
_entry.id   4138ea8f6681f5a16137ce65c586c589
#
_cell.length_a   1.000
_cell.length_b   1.000
_cell.length_c   1.000
_cell.angle_alpha   90.00
_cell.angle_beta   90.00
_cell.angle_gamma   90.00
#
_symmetry.space_group_name_H-M   'P 1'
#
loop_
_entity.id
_entity.type
_entity.pdbx_description
1 polymer ?
#
loop_
_entity_poly.entity_id
_entity_poly.type
_entity_poly.pdbx_seq_one_letter_code
_entity_poly.pdbx_strand_id
1 'polypeptide(L)'
;MQEKIYKMSGAGNDFVVLDGRGVDVSGFRRPERIAELCREYRTDGLMILDDGDADFRMEFFNPDGSGGMMCGNGGRCIVAFADWLGITPSAPDRYTFLAPDGLHTAEILSRSNDTWIVKLKMIDVEGVSEMLGGYFLNTGTRHFVKFVEDVDAINIEKEGKELRWNETFAPEGTNVNFVQICGDYLKVRTFEKGVEGETLACGTGITASAIAAMKHGAKPANMEVGTLRYTILARRGDILQVDFQPAGPDIFRNVHLTGPAEFCKTSEK
;
A
#
# COMPACT_ATOMS: atom_id res chain seq x y z
N MET A 1 -23.50 0.89 -23.40
CA MET A 1 -23.65 0.35 -22.03
C MET A 1 -23.24 1.44 -21.06
N GLN A 2 -23.98 1.64 -20.00
CA GLN A 2 -23.61 2.64 -18.98
C GLN A 2 -22.40 2.07 -18.20
N GLU A 3 -21.29 2.80 -18.20
CA GLU A 3 -20.07 2.40 -17.54
C GLU A 3 -20.31 2.28 -16.05
N LYS A 4 -20.03 1.12 -15.48
CA LYS A 4 -20.22 0.89 -14.04
C LYS A 4 -19.02 1.41 -13.26
N ILE A 5 -19.29 2.27 -12.31
CA ILE A 5 -18.30 2.79 -11.35
C ILE A 5 -18.39 1.95 -10.09
N TYR A 6 -17.23 1.43 -9.66
CA TYR A 6 -17.10 0.68 -8.43
C TYR A 6 -16.27 1.46 -7.43
N LYS A 7 -16.47 1.19 -6.15
CA LYS A 7 -15.64 1.76 -5.08
C LYS A 7 -15.07 0.62 -4.25
N MET A 8 -13.75 0.63 -4.07
CA MET A 8 -13.03 -0.34 -3.24
C MET A 8 -12.18 0.35 -2.19
N SER A 9 -11.94 -0.34 -1.08
CA SER A 9 -11.08 0.10 0.02
C SER A 9 -9.97 -0.92 0.25
N GLY A 10 -8.74 -0.44 0.43
CA GLY A 10 -7.56 -1.24 0.76
C GLY A 10 -6.89 -0.74 2.04
N ALA A 11 -7.35 -1.18 3.21
CA ALA A 11 -6.82 -0.76 4.51
C ALA A 11 -6.87 0.78 4.72
N GLY A 12 -7.98 1.41 4.34
CA GLY A 12 -8.26 2.82 4.62
C GLY A 12 -8.00 3.78 3.47
N ASN A 13 -7.40 3.35 2.36
CA ASN A 13 -7.44 4.11 1.13
C ASN A 13 -8.58 3.60 0.25
N ASP A 14 -9.42 4.54 -0.19
CA ASP A 14 -10.56 4.29 -1.04
C ASP A 14 -10.26 4.65 -2.49
N PHE A 15 -10.75 3.85 -3.43
CA PHE A 15 -10.51 4.04 -4.85
C PHE A 15 -11.79 3.91 -5.67
N VAL A 16 -11.95 4.79 -6.66
CA VAL A 16 -12.83 4.52 -7.80
C VAL A 16 -12.15 3.46 -8.67
N VAL A 17 -12.89 2.42 -9.07
CA VAL A 17 -12.38 1.36 -9.92
C VAL A 17 -13.31 1.14 -11.12
N LEU A 18 -12.71 1.02 -12.30
CA LEU A 18 -13.42 0.82 -13.57
C LEU A 18 -12.91 -0.44 -14.28
N ASP A 19 -13.83 -1.17 -14.91
CA ASP A 19 -13.50 -2.21 -15.89
C ASP A 19 -13.43 -1.56 -17.29
N GLY A 20 -12.23 -1.43 -17.83
CA GLY A 20 -11.96 -0.84 -19.14
C GLY A 20 -11.93 -1.85 -20.28
N ARG A 21 -12.08 -3.14 -20.00
CA ARG A 21 -11.98 -4.20 -21.01
C ARG A 21 -13.14 -4.13 -22.00
N GLY A 22 -12.81 -4.02 -23.27
CA GLY A 22 -13.80 -4.03 -24.34
C GLY A 22 -14.75 -2.82 -24.38
N VAL A 23 -14.47 -1.75 -23.61
CA VAL A 23 -15.26 -0.51 -23.56
C VAL A 23 -14.36 0.72 -23.74
N ASP A 24 -14.91 1.81 -24.27
CA ASP A 24 -14.18 3.07 -24.38
C ASP A 24 -14.25 3.85 -23.06
N VAL A 25 -13.16 3.78 -22.30
CA VAL A 25 -12.98 4.53 -21.05
C VAL A 25 -12.11 5.79 -21.22
N SER A 26 -11.85 6.25 -22.45
CA SER A 26 -10.98 7.41 -22.71
C SER A 26 -11.46 8.68 -22.01
N GLY A 27 -12.78 8.83 -21.87
CA GLY A 27 -13.39 9.94 -21.14
C GLY A 27 -13.01 9.99 -19.66
N PHE A 28 -12.72 8.85 -19.04
CA PHE A 28 -12.31 8.73 -17.62
C PHE A 28 -10.82 9.00 -17.40
N ARG A 29 -9.99 9.02 -18.45
CA ARG A 29 -8.55 9.32 -18.36
C ARG A 29 -8.24 10.82 -18.35
N ARG A 30 -9.27 11.68 -18.49
CA ARG A 30 -9.09 13.14 -18.44
C ARG A 30 -8.90 13.59 -16.98
N PRO A 31 -7.85 14.40 -16.68
CA PRO A 31 -7.55 14.82 -15.31
C PRO A 31 -8.74 15.45 -14.59
N GLU A 32 -9.53 16.28 -15.30
CA GLU A 32 -10.68 16.96 -14.71
C GLU A 32 -11.78 15.95 -14.30
N ARG A 33 -12.00 14.91 -15.13
CA ARG A 33 -12.99 13.87 -14.84
C ARG A 33 -12.55 12.99 -13.69
N ILE A 34 -11.26 12.65 -13.59
CA ILE A 34 -10.68 11.90 -12.47
C ILE A 34 -10.88 12.70 -11.17
N ALA A 35 -10.49 13.98 -11.18
CA ALA A 35 -10.64 14.84 -10.00
C ALA A 35 -12.10 15.02 -9.58
N GLU A 36 -13.03 15.09 -10.54
CA GLU A 36 -14.47 15.13 -10.27
C GLU A 36 -14.94 13.84 -9.58
N LEU A 37 -14.60 12.67 -10.12
CA LEU A 37 -14.98 11.37 -9.58
C LEU A 37 -14.38 11.14 -8.19
N CYS A 38 -13.08 11.40 -8.01
CA CYS A 38 -12.45 11.24 -6.71
C CYS A 38 -13.11 12.13 -5.63
N ARG A 39 -13.51 13.34 -5.99
CA ARG A 39 -14.24 14.24 -5.08
C ARG A 39 -15.67 13.76 -4.82
N GLU A 40 -16.41 13.33 -5.86
CA GLU A 40 -17.77 12.82 -5.75
C GLU A 40 -17.82 11.58 -4.85
N TYR A 41 -16.94 10.60 -5.08
CA TYR A 41 -16.88 9.34 -4.34
C TYR A 41 -16.01 9.42 -3.08
N ARG A 42 -15.34 10.55 -2.82
CA ARG A 42 -14.41 10.75 -1.70
C ARG A 42 -13.36 9.66 -1.65
N THR A 43 -12.55 9.58 -2.71
CA THR A 43 -11.53 8.55 -2.89
C THR A 43 -10.13 9.15 -3.03
N ASP A 44 -9.13 8.33 -2.71
CA ASP A 44 -7.71 8.66 -2.74
C ASP A 44 -7.08 8.42 -4.13
N GLY A 45 -7.87 7.97 -5.09
CA GLY A 45 -7.44 7.77 -6.46
C GLY A 45 -8.49 7.05 -7.30
N LEU A 46 -8.16 6.91 -8.60
CA LEU A 46 -8.94 6.17 -9.57
C LEU A 46 -8.06 5.11 -10.22
N MET A 47 -8.59 3.91 -10.40
CA MET A 47 -7.93 2.81 -11.08
C MET A 47 -8.78 2.32 -12.25
N ILE A 48 -8.12 1.98 -13.36
CA ILE A 48 -8.74 1.32 -14.50
C ILE A 48 -8.06 -0.03 -14.68
N LEU A 49 -8.85 -1.09 -14.68
CA LEU A 49 -8.41 -2.41 -15.08
C LEU A 49 -8.66 -2.58 -16.57
N ASP A 50 -7.65 -2.98 -17.33
CA ASP A 50 -7.73 -3.13 -18.78
C ASP A 50 -7.06 -4.44 -19.22
N ASP A 51 -7.29 -4.86 -20.47
CA ASP A 51 -6.56 -5.97 -21.07
C ASP A 51 -5.07 -5.62 -21.22
N GLY A 52 -4.19 -6.62 -21.15
CA GLY A 52 -2.74 -6.42 -21.27
C GLY A 52 -1.96 -7.71 -21.53
N ASP A 53 -0.64 -7.60 -21.56
CA ASP A 53 0.27 -8.74 -21.82
C ASP A 53 0.48 -9.65 -20.58
N ALA A 54 -0.16 -9.33 -19.45
CA ALA A 54 -0.23 -10.15 -18.23
C ALA A 54 -1.69 -10.63 -18.03
N ASP A 55 -2.07 -11.05 -16.81
CA ASP A 55 -3.46 -11.40 -16.55
C ASP A 55 -4.39 -10.20 -16.76
N PHE A 56 -3.88 -8.98 -16.45
CA PHE A 56 -4.51 -7.69 -16.74
C PHE A 56 -3.49 -6.55 -16.64
N ARG A 57 -3.91 -5.34 -17.04
CA ARG A 57 -3.19 -4.08 -16.84
C ARG A 57 -3.95 -3.19 -15.87
N MET A 58 -3.21 -2.51 -15.01
CA MET A 58 -3.69 -1.50 -14.08
C MET A 58 -3.20 -0.11 -14.52
N GLU A 59 -4.11 0.84 -14.67
CA GLU A 59 -3.78 2.26 -14.69
C GLU A 59 -4.15 2.86 -13.32
N PHE A 60 -3.32 3.74 -12.81
CA PHE A 60 -3.55 4.41 -11.53
C PHE A 60 -3.43 5.92 -11.70
N PHE A 61 -4.37 6.65 -11.11
CA PHE A 61 -4.42 8.11 -11.13
C PHE A 61 -4.63 8.65 -9.73
N ASN A 62 -3.88 9.70 -9.40
CA ASN A 62 -4.05 10.46 -8.17
C ASN A 62 -5.36 11.28 -8.20
N PRO A 63 -5.86 11.78 -7.04
CA PRO A 63 -7.10 12.56 -6.99
C PRO A 63 -7.09 13.84 -7.80
N ASP A 64 -5.91 14.40 -8.13
CA ASP A 64 -5.75 15.58 -8.96
C ASP A 64 -5.77 15.27 -10.48
N GLY A 65 -5.89 13.97 -10.82
CA GLY A 65 -5.88 13.48 -12.20
C GLY A 65 -4.48 13.23 -12.77
N SER A 66 -3.42 13.47 -12.02
CA SER A 66 -2.07 13.08 -12.44
C SER A 66 -1.92 11.57 -12.44
N GLY A 67 -1.10 11.03 -13.35
CA GLY A 67 -0.73 9.63 -13.34
C GLY A 67 0.05 9.28 -12.08
N GLY A 68 -0.23 8.14 -11.49
CA GLY A 68 0.42 7.64 -10.30
C GLY A 68 1.17 6.34 -10.55
N MET A 69 2.03 5.98 -9.61
CA MET A 69 2.64 4.66 -9.52
C MET A 69 1.69 3.72 -8.75
N MET A 70 1.83 2.42 -8.95
CA MET A 70 1.09 1.45 -8.14
C MET A 70 1.38 1.65 -6.65
N CYS A 71 0.35 1.79 -5.86
CA CYS A 71 0.45 1.79 -4.40
C CYS A 71 -0.01 0.43 -3.84
N GLY A 72 0.57 0.01 -2.70
CA GLY A 72 0.28 -1.30 -2.13
C GLY A 72 -1.21 -1.53 -1.80
N ASN A 73 -1.93 -0.48 -1.42
CA ASN A 73 -3.37 -0.55 -1.13
C ASN A 73 -4.18 -0.71 -2.43
N GLY A 74 -3.86 0.09 -3.47
CA GLY A 74 -4.48 -0.02 -4.79
C GLY A 74 -4.17 -1.35 -5.48
N GLY A 75 -2.93 -1.84 -5.37
CA GLY A 75 -2.53 -3.13 -5.92
C GLY A 75 -3.34 -4.31 -5.36
N ARG A 76 -3.67 -4.30 -4.07
CA ARG A 76 -4.56 -5.31 -3.49
C ARG A 76 -6.00 -5.18 -3.99
N CYS A 77 -6.51 -3.95 -4.07
CA CYS A 77 -7.86 -3.69 -4.57
C CYS A 77 -8.04 -4.13 -6.02
N ILE A 78 -7.09 -3.82 -6.91
CA ILE A 78 -7.23 -4.15 -8.33
C ILE A 78 -7.17 -5.67 -8.56
N VAL A 79 -6.38 -6.41 -7.76
CA VAL A 79 -6.32 -7.88 -7.81
C VAL A 79 -7.64 -8.49 -7.33
N ALA A 80 -8.21 -7.99 -6.24
CA ALA A 80 -9.52 -8.39 -5.76
C ALA A 80 -10.62 -8.09 -6.79
N PHE A 81 -10.53 -6.96 -7.48
CA PHE A 81 -11.45 -6.59 -8.55
C PHE A 81 -11.33 -7.51 -9.76
N ALA A 82 -10.10 -7.87 -10.16
CA ALA A 82 -9.85 -8.81 -11.23
C ALA A 82 -10.47 -10.19 -10.95
N ASP A 83 -10.31 -10.69 -9.72
CA ASP A 83 -10.91 -11.93 -9.27
C ASP A 83 -12.45 -11.88 -9.29
N TRP A 84 -13.02 -10.79 -8.78
CA TRP A 84 -14.46 -10.57 -8.80
C TRP A 84 -15.04 -10.51 -10.22
N LEU A 85 -14.30 -9.92 -11.17
CA LEU A 85 -14.66 -9.90 -12.60
C LEU A 85 -14.52 -11.27 -13.28
N GLY A 86 -14.00 -12.29 -12.59
CA GLY A 86 -13.79 -13.63 -13.13
C GLY A 86 -12.60 -13.72 -14.09
N ILE A 87 -11.61 -12.83 -13.98
CA ILE A 87 -10.37 -12.95 -14.75
C ILE A 87 -9.65 -14.21 -14.27
N THR A 88 -9.32 -15.11 -15.21
CA THR A 88 -8.59 -16.33 -14.90
C THR A 88 -7.11 -15.99 -14.70
N PRO A 89 -6.53 -16.23 -13.50
CA PRO A 89 -5.13 -15.98 -13.27
C PRO A 89 -4.22 -17.00 -13.98
N SER A 90 -2.98 -16.61 -14.27
CA SER A 90 -1.96 -17.46 -14.91
C SER A 90 -1.53 -18.66 -14.04
N ALA A 91 -1.74 -18.60 -12.73
CA ALA A 91 -1.58 -19.70 -11.80
C ALA A 91 -2.67 -19.65 -10.72
N PRO A 92 -3.08 -20.78 -10.10
CA PRO A 92 -4.14 -20.79 -9.10
C PRO A 92 -3.96 -19.73 -8.02
N ASP A 93 -4.97 -18.85 -7.86
CA ASP A 93 -5.00 -17.73 -6.90
C ASP A 93 -3.88 -16.70 -7.05
N ARG A 94 -3.01 -16.81 -8.05
CA ARG A 94 -1.87 -15.93 -8.28
C ARG A 94 -2.03 -15.13 -9.56
N TYR A 95 -2.17 -13.83 -9.38
CA TYR A 95 -2.28 -12.85 -10.45
C TYR A 95 -0.95 -12.18 -10.75
N THR A 96 -0.71 -11.94 -12.04
CA THR A 96 0.37 -11.11 -12.55
C THR A 96 -0.23 -9.96 -13.32
N PHE A 97 0.13 -8.74 -13.01
CA PHE A 97 -0.45 -7.55 -13.66
C PHE A 97 0.62 -6.50 -13.96
N LEU A 98 0.38 -5.77 -15.04
CA LEU A 98 1.23 -4.65 -15.44
C LEU A 98 0.65 -3.34 -14.88
N ALA A 99 1.43 -2.64 -14.07
CA ALA A 99 1.11 -1.31 -13.56
C ALA A 99 2.06 -0.25 -14.17
N PRO A 100 1.83 1.06 -13.95
CA PRO A 100 2.69 2.10 -14.53
C PRO A 100 4.18 1.99 -14.21
N ASP A 101 4.53 1.38 -13.09
CA ASP A 101 5.90 1.17 -12.62
C ASP A 101 6.47 -0.22 -12.92
N GLY A 102 5.71 -1.08 -13.60
CA GLY A 102 6.19 -2.38 -14.07
C GLY A 102 5.30 -3.57 -13.73
N LEU A 103 5.90 -4.76 -13.77
CA LEU A 103 5.20 -6.02 -13.54
C LEU A 103 5.10 -6.32 -12.04
N HIS A 104 3.88 -6.64 -11.60
CA HIS A 104 3.56 -6.99 -10.22
C HIS A 104 2.94 -8.37 -10.13
N THR A 105 3.08 -9.00 -8.97
CA THR A 105 2.44 -10.28 -8.67
C THR A 105 1.73 -10.21 -7.32
N ALA A 106 0.59 -10.86 -7.22
CA ALA A 106 -0.15 -10.99 -5.97
C ALA A 106 -0.84 -12.35 -5.89
N GLU A 107 -1.14 -12.77 -4.68
CA GLU A 107 -1.84 -14.02 -4.38
C GLU A 107 -3.06 -13.72 -3.51
N ILE A 108 -4.21 -14.31 -3.85
CA ILE A 108 -5.41 -14.23 -3.03
C ILE A 108 -5.37 -15.37 -2.02
N LEU A 109 -5.29 -15.02 -0.74
CA LEU A 109 -5.23 -15.99 0.34
C LEU A 109 -6.61 -16.43 0.83
N SER A 110 -7.60 -15.54 0.75
CA SER A 110 -8.99 -15.86 1.09
C SER A 110 -9.98 -14.90 0.46
N ARG A 111 -11.22 -15.38 0.33
CA ARG A 111 -12.39 -14.62 -0.17
C ARG A 111 -13.53 -14.80 0.82
N SER A 112 -14.19 -13.73 1.20
CA SER A 112 -15.36 -13.78 2.07
C SER A 112 -16.30 -12.64 1.73
N ASN A 113 -17.46 -12.93 1.12
CA ASN A 113 -18.42 -11.93 0.64
C ASN A 113 -17.73 -10.88 -0.26
N ASP A 114 -17.72 -9.62 0.18
CA ASP A 114 -17.16 -8.48 -0.54
C ASP A 114 -15.71 -8.15 -0.10
N THR A 115 -15.02 -9.08 0.58
CA THR A 115 -13.68 -8.88 1.13
C THR A 115 -12.71 -9.98 0.67
N TRP A 116 -11.52 -9.57 0.25
CA TRP A 116 -10.39 -10.43 -0.11
C TRP A 116 -9.22 -10.15 0.82
N ILE A 117 -8.46 -11.18 1.15
CA ILE A 117 -7.12 -11.04 1.73
C ILE A 117 -6.11 -11.29 0.64
N VAL A 118 -5.36 -10.27 0.29
CA VAL A 118 -4.42 -10.28 -0.83
C VAL A 118 -3.00 -10.11 -0.33
N LYS A 119 -2.10 -10.98 -0.76
CA LYS A 119 -0.66 -10.95 -0.53
C LYS A 119 0.02 -10.39 -1.78
N LEU A 120 0.47 -9.15 -1.70
CA LEU A 120 1.11 -8.42 -2.80
C LEU A 120 2.63 -8.51 -2.68
N LYS A 121 3.31 -8.87 -3.75
CA LYS A 121 4.78 -8.78 -3.83
C LYS A 121 5.19 -7.31 -3.87
N MET A 122 6.04 -6.94 -2.92
CA MET A 122 6.68 -5.63 -2.86
C MET A 122 8.10 -5.72 -3.47
N ILE A 123 8.74 -4.59 -3.72
CA ILE A 123 10.14 -4.60 -4.10
C ILE A 123 10.99 -5.23 -3.00
N ASP A 124 12.06 -5.90 -3.38
CA ASP A 124 13.08 -6.31 -2.43
C ASP A 124 13.84 -5.07 -1.92
N VAL A 125 14.30 -5.12 -0.68
CA VAL A 125 14.90 -3.94 -0.02
C VAL A 125 16.39 -4.16 0.20
N GLU A 126 17.17 -3.13 -0.13
CA GLU A 126 18.59 -3.08 0.14
C GLU A 126 18.95 -1.71 0.75
N GLY A 127 19.83 -1.76 1.73
CA GLY A 127 20.31 -0.57 2.43
C GLY A 127 19.31 -0.06 3.46
N VAL A 128 19.61 -0.35 4.73
CA VAL A 128 18.96 0.25 5.89
C VAL A 128 19.99 1.04 6.65
N SER A 129 19.78 2.34 6.81
CA SER A 129 20.69 3.24 7.52
C SER A 129 20.11 3.66 8.85
N GLU A 130 20.91 3.57 9.90
CA GLU A 130 20.54 4.09 11.22
C GLU A 130 20.93 5.56 11.33
N MET A 131 19.98 6.44 11.62
CA MET A 131 20.18 7.87 11.72
C MET A 131 19.08 8.55 12.55
N LEU A 132 19.37 9.70 13.15
CA LEU A 132 18.41 10.50 13.93
C LEU A 132 17.63 9.70 14.99
N GLY A 133 18.24 8.62 15.53
CA GLY A 133 17.60 7.73 16.49
C GLY A 133 16.50 6.85 15.89
N GLY A 134 16.53 6.59 14.60
CA GLY A 134 15.62 5.71 13.86
C GLY A 134 16.30 5.07 12.66
N TYR A 135 15.51 4.57 11.74
CA TYR A 135 15.96 3.82 10.56
C TYR A 135 15.46 4.48 9.28
N PHE A 136 16.35 4.60 8.30
CA PHE A 136 16.00 5.12 6.97
C PHE A 136 16.20 4.02 5.93
N LEU A 137 15.19 3.81 5.08
CA LEU A 137 15.22 2.82 4.01
C LEU A 137 14.25 3.19 2.87
N ASN A 138 14.42 2.52 1.73
CA ASN A 138 13.54 2.68 0.58
C ASN A 138 12.80 1.37 0.30
N THR A 139 11.47 1.40 0.34
CA THR A 139 10.58 0.27 0.07
C THR A 139 9.68 0.52 -1.16
N GLY A 140 10.17 1.30 -2.12
CA GLY A 140 9.47 1.87 -3.26
C GLY A 140 9.39 3.39 -3.16
N THR A 141 9.28 3.89 -1.95
CA THR A 141 9.47 5.30 -1.57
C THR A 141 10.37 5.39 -0.33
N ARG A 142 10.90 6.58 -0.06
CA ARG A 142 11.80 6.84 1.08
C ARG A 142 11.00 6.91 2.37
N HIS A 143 11.45 6.17 3.38
CA HIS A 143 10.84 6.12 4.70
C HIS A 143 11.86 6.32 5.81
N PHE A 144 11.53 7.17 6.75
CA PHE A 144 12.17 7.24 8.06
C PHE A 144 11.25 6.61 9.09
N VAL A 145 11.77 5.67 9.88
CA VAL A 145 11.04 4.92 10.90
C VAL A 145 11.59 5.25 12.27
N LYS A 146 10.76 5.79 13.15
CA LYS A 146 11.11 6.16 14.53
C LYS A 146 10.30 5.29 15.51
N PHE A 147 11.00 4.57 16.38
CA PHE A 147 10.36 3.82 17.46
C PHE A 147 10.03 4.75 18.63
N VAL A 148 8.84 4.56 19.19
CA VAL A 148 8.29 5.35 20.30
C VAL A 148 7.62 4.43 21.34
N GLU A 149 7.54 4.89 22.58
CA GLU A 149 6.90 4.13 23.65
C GLU A 149 5.37 4.08 23.50
N ASP A 150 4.76 5.20 23.12
CA ASP A 150 3.31 5.31 22.89
C ASP A 150 3.06 6.13 21.62
N VAL A 151 2.63 5.45 20.55
CA VAL A 151 2.36 6.08 19.26
C VAL A 151 1.11 6.97 19.28
N ASP A 152 0.17 6.71 20.20
CA ASP A 152 -1.05 7.51 20.33
C ASP A 152 -0.79 8.85 21.01
N ALA A 153 0.29 8.97 21.80
CA ALA A 153 0.73 10.22 22.43
C ALA A 153 1.47 11.17 21.47
N ILE A 154 1.90 10.68 20.28
CA ILE A 154 2.68 11.48 19.33
C ILE A 154 1.77 12.46 18.57
N ASN A 155 2.20 13.73 18.52
CA ASN A 155 1.60 14.70 17.61
C ASN A 155 2.19 14.53 16.19
N ILE A 156 1.53 13.65 15.40
CA ILE A 156 2.00 13.27 14.07
C ILE A 156 2.13 14.48 13.14
N GLU A 157 1.19 15.42 13.20
CA GLU A 157 1.20 16.61 12.33
C GLU A 157 2.41 17.51 12.60
N LYS A 158 2.81 17.64 13.86
CA LYS A 158 3.96 18.43 14.24
C LYS A 158 5.28 17.67 14.03
N GLU A 159 5.44 16.54 14.71
CA GLU A 159 6.71 15.80 14.71
C GLU A 159 7.00 15.14 13.36
N GLY A 160 5.94 14.65 12.68
CA GLY A 160 6.04 14.11 11.34
C GLY A 160 6.50 15.16 10.33
N LYS A 161 5.93 16.37 10.38
CA LYS A 161 6.32 17.48 9.51
C LYS A 161 7.76 17.92 9.75
N GLU A 162 8.19 18.04 11.02
CA GLU A 162 9.57 18.42 11.37
C GLU A 162 10.59 17.41 10.81
N LEU A 163 10.33 16.10 10.95
CA LEU A 163 11.19 15.04 10.42
C LEU A 163 11.10 14.95 8.90
N ARG A 164 9.91 15.10 8.31
CA ARG A 164 9.67 15.08 6.86
C ARG A 164 10.56 16.07 6.11
N TRP A 165 10.79 17.26 6.71
CA TRP A 165 11.56 18.36 6.14
C TRP A 165 12.94 18.53 6.76
N ASN A 166 13.41 17.56 7.56
CA ASN A 166 14.74 17.59 8.12
C ASN A 166 15.80 17.65 7.02
N GLU A 167 16.81 18.49 7.18
CA GLU A 167 17.90 18.70 6.20
C GLU A 167 18.63 17.40 5.82
N THR A 168 18.68 16.42 6.73
CA THR A 168 19.26 15.09 6.47
C THR A 168 18.57 14.37 5.29
N PHE A 169 17.30 14.66 5.02
CA PHE A 169 16.53 14.05 3.96
C PHE A 169 16.39 14.93 2.71
N ALA A 170 16.96 16.16 2.74
CA ALA A 170 16.89 17.10 1.62
C ALA A 170 17.61 16.56 0.36
N PRO A 171 17.20 17.00 -0.87
CA PRO A 171 16.06 17.86 -1.12
C PRO A 171 14.71 17.12 -1.19
N GLU A 172 14.69 15.79 -1.36
CA GLU A 172 13.45 15.03 -1.65
C GLU A 172 12.56 14.84 -0.42
N GLY A 173 13.16 14.90 0.79
CA GLY A 173 12.50 14.57 2.05
C GLY A 173 12.10 13.07 2.13
N THR A 174 11.28 12.73 3.12
CA THR A 174 10.93 11.34 3.43
C THR A 174 9.50 11.23 3.96
N ASN A 175 8.88 10.06 3.85
CA ASN A 175 7.73 9.69 4.68
C ASN A 175 8.24 9.40 6.10
N VAL A 176 7.44 9.67 7.12
CA VAL A 176 7.81 9.44 8.53
C VAL A 176 6.84 8.47 9.16
N ASN A 177 7.36 7.38 9.70
CA ASN A 177 6.57 6.35 10.36
C ASN A 177 6.95 6.31 11.83
N PHE A 178 5.98 6.48 12.72
CA PHE A 178 6.13 6.28 14.15
C PHE A 178 5.63 4.89 14.50
N VAL A 179 6.45 4.13 15.20
CA VAL A 179 6.21 2.70 15.47
C VAL A 179 6.28 2.43 16.96
N GLN A 180 5.24 1.81 17.50
CA GLN A 180 5.21 1.23 18.84
C GLN A 180 5.22 -0.27 18.75
N ILE A 181 6.11 -0.93 19.52
CA ILE A 181 6.16 -2.37 19.64
C ILE A 181 5.18 -2.79 20.73
N CYS A 182 4.16 -3.59 20.37
CA CYS A 182 3.09 -4.03 21.24
C CYS A 182 3.10 -5.58 21.40
N GLY A 183 4.19 -6.12 21.94
CA GLY A 183 4.35 -7.56 22.07
C GLY A 183 4.58 -8.25 20.73
N ASP A 184 3.56 -8.88 20.17
CA ASP A 184 3.60 -9.65 18.92
C ASP A 184 3.12 -8.88 17.71
N TYR A 185 2.74 -7.60 17.86
CA TYR A 185 2.37 -6.71 16.77
C TYR A 185 2.97 -5.32 16.90
N LEU A 186 2.96 -4.57 15.81
CA LEU A 186 3.40 -3.19 15.75
C LEU A 186 2.20 -2.27 15.55
N LYS A 187 2.12 -1.15 16.27
CA LYS A 187 1.25 -0.03 15.91
C LYS A 187 2.02 0.97 15.07
N VAL A 188 1.46 1.39 13.94
CA VAL A 188 2.13 2.31 13.02
C VAL A 188 1.21 3.48 12.68
N ARG A 189 1.77 4.70 12.77
CA ARG A 189 1.17 5.93 12.27
C ARG A 189 2.14 6.63 11.33
N THR A 190 1.64 7.12 10.20
CA THR A 190 2.49 7.66 9.12
C THR A 190 2.11 9.08 8.77
N PHE A 191 3.10 9.98 8.77
CA PHE A 191 3.04 11.27 8.10
C PHE A 191 3.56 11.09 6.67
N GLU A 192 2.70 11.29 5.67
CA GLU A 192 2.99 10.93 4.30
C GLU A 192 3.43 12.12 3.45
N LYS A 193 4.55 11.93 2.75
CA LYS A 193 5.08 12.86 1.75
C LYS A 193 4.11 12.98 0.57
N GLY A 194 3.77 14.21 0.21
CA GLY A 194 2.84 14.50 -0.89
C GLY A 194 1.41 14.71 -0.41
N VAL A 195 0.99 14.02 0.67
CA VAL A 195 -0.25 14.33 1.41
C VAL A 195 0.02 15.46 2.40
N GLU A 196 1.26 15.52 2.94
CA GLU A 196 1.74 16.47 3.94
C GLU A 196 0.87 16.45 5.22
N GLY A 197 0.47 15.24 5.62
CA GLY A 197 -0.35 14.97 6.80
C GLY A 197 -0.37 13.49 7.17
N GLU A 198 -1.08 13.15 8.25
CA GLU A 198 -1.28 11.75 8.66
C GLU A 198 -2.22 11.02 7.71
N THR A 199 -1.82 9.82 7.25
CA THR A 199 -2.67 8.92 6.45
C THR A 199 -3.14 7.72 7.27
N LEU A 200 -4.22 7.07 6.81
CA LEU A 200 -4.80 5.92 7.51
C LEU A 200 -3.92 4.67 7.40
N ALA A 201 -3.26 4.47 6.26
CA ALA A 201 -2.26 3.44 6.06
C ALA A 201 -1.41 3.73 4.82
N CYS A 202 -0.09 3.63 4.95
CA CYS A 202 0.87 3.70 3.85
C CYS A 202 1.52 2.33 3.66
N GLY A 203 1.23 1.63 2.56
CA GLY A 203 1.70 0.25 2.33
C GLY A 203 3.22 0.11 2.35
N THR A 204 3.94 1.04 1.71
CA THR A 204 5.41 1.09 1.73
C THR A 204 5.93 1.45 3.13
N GLY A 205 5.25 2.33 3.87
CA GLY A 205 5.57 2.68 5.25
C GLY A 205 5.38 1.52 6.23
N ILE A 206 4.33 0.75 6.07
CA ILE A 206 4.08 -0.50 6.81
C ILE A 206 5.21 -1.50 6.55
N THR A 207 5.63 -1.66 5.28
CA THR A 207 6.75 -2.52 4.90
C THR A 207 8.07 -2.05 5.51
N ALA A 208 8.35 -0.75 5.44
CA ALA A 208 9.53 -0.14 6.06
C ALA A 208 9.55 -0.34 7.57
N SER A 209 8.40 -0.17 8.23
CA SER A 209 8.26 -0.34 9.68
C SER A 209 8.56 -1.77 10.14
N ALA A 210 8.11 -2.78 9.39
CA ALA A 210 8.39 -4.18 9.70
C ALA A 210 9.89 -4.53 9.56
N ILE A 211 10.54 -4.06 8.50
CA ILE A 211 11.98 -4.26 8.28
C ILE A 211 12.79 -3.54 9.37
N ALA A 212 12.45 -2.30 9.66
CA ALA A 212 13.08 -1.54 10.74
C ALA A 212 12.87 -2.21 12.12
N ALA A 213 11.71 -2.82 12.36
CA ALA A 213 11.41 -3.53 13.61
C ALA A 213 12.37 -4.72 13.81
N MET A 214 12.67 -5.49 12.75
CA MET A 214 13.68 -6.53 12.82
C MET A 214 15.05 -5.96 13.20
N LYS A 215 15.47 -4.88 12.55
CA LYS A 215 16.73 -4.19 12.84
C LYS A 215 16.79 -3.64 14.27
N HIS A 216 15.66 -3.20 14.78
CA HIS A 216 15.50 -2.71 16.17
C HIS A 216 15.46 -3.82 17.22
N GLY A 217 15.45 -5.09 16.79
CA GLY A 217 15.41 -6.25 17.68
C GLY A 217 14.01 -6.67 18.14
N ALA A 218 12.95 -6.16 17.53
CA ALA A 218 11.60 -6.63 17.80
C ALA A 218 11.41 -8.06 17.28
N LYS A 219 10.70 -8.88 18.06
CA LYS A 219 10.40 -10.25 17.66
C LYS A 219 9.34 -10.27 16.55
N PRO A 220 9.51 -11.12 15.51
CA PRO A 220 8.47 -11.34 14.53
C PRO A 220 7.27 -12.05 15.16
N ALA A 221 6.08 -11.82 14.62
CA ALA A 221 4.85 -12.52 15.01
C ALA A 221 4.91 -14.01 14.63
N ASN A 222 5.59 -14.34 13.53
CA ASN A 222 5.86 -15.72 13.10
C ASN A 222 7.19 -15.80 12.34
N MET A 223 7.78 -17.00 12.32
CA MET A 223 9.00 -17.31 11.56
C MET A 223 8.88 -18.71 10.96
N GLU A 224 8.88 -18.80 9.65
CA GLU A 224 8.78 -20.05 8.91
C GLU A 224 9.84 -20.11 7.80
N VAL A 225 10.66 -21.17 7.79
CA VAL A 225 11.65 -21.46 6.71
C VAL A 225 12.45 -20.21 6.31
N GLY A 226 12.97 -19.46 7.29
CA GLY A 226 13.75 -18.25 7.06
C GLY A 226 12.95 -17.00 6.68
N THR A 227 11.63 -17.10 6.59
CA THR A 227 10.73 -15.96 6.39
C THR A 227 10.26 -15.43 7.73
N LEU A 228 10.45 -14.14 7.96
CA LEU A 228 9.94 -13.43 9.13
C LEU A 228 8.62 -12.76 8.77
N ARG A 229 7.64 -12.87 9.68
CA ARG A 229 6.34 -12.19 9.55
C ARG A 229 6.15 -11.21 10.69
N TYR A 230 5.83 -9.98 10.35
CA TYR A 230 5.39 -8.96 11.29
C TYR A 230 3.91 -8.65 11.07
N THR A 231 3.17 -8.50 12.16
CA THR A 231 1.76 -8.05 12.15
C THR A 231 1.71 -6.59 12.53
N ILE A 232 1.00 -5.80 11.74
CA ILE A 232 0.93 -4.36 11.90
C ILE A 232 -0.52 -3.90 12.03
N LEU A 233 -0.82 -3.13 13.07
CA LEU A 233 -2.06 -2.42 13.27
C LEU A 233 -1.90 -1.00 12.73
N ALA A 234 -2.61 -0.70 11.64
CA ALA A 234 -2.64 0.63 11.02
C ALA A 234 -3.61 1.57 11.75
N ARG A 235 -3.58 2.86 11.42
CA ARG A 235 -4.34 3.93 12.09
C ARG A 235 -5.84 3.67 12.19
N ARG A 236 -6.48 3.14 11.15
CA ARG A 236 -7.93 2.83 11.12
C ARG A 236 -8.30 1.58 11.92
N GLY A 237 -7.33 0.76 12.31
CA GLY A 237 -7.54 -0.53 12.96
C GLY A 237 -7.42 -1.73 12.02
N ASP A 238 -7.07 -1.50 10.76
CA ASP A 238 -6.80 -2.59 9.81
C ASP A 238 -5.52 -3.33 10.22
N ILE A 239 -5.58 -4.66 10.10
CA ILE A 239 -4.44 -5.53 10.34
C ILE A 239 -3.79 -5.85 9.00
N LEU A 240 -2.49 -5.53 8.90
CA LEU A 240 -1.66 -5.90 7.77
C LEU A 240 -0.52 -6.81 8.24
N GLN A 241 0.02 -7.60 7.32
CA GLN A 241 1.18 -8.43 7.59
C GLN A 241 2.27 -8.14 6.57
N VAL A 242 3.52 -8.14 7.01
CA VAL A 242 4.69 -8.04 6.14
C VAL A 242 5.54 -9.27 6.33
N ASP A 243 5.77 -9.98 5.23
CA ASP A 243 6.66 -11.14 5.16
C ASP A 243 7.93 -10.74 4.42
N PHE A 244 9.09 -11.18 4.90
CA PHE A 244 10.35 -11.03 4.17
C PHE A 244 11.41 -12.04 4.66
N GLN A 245 12.45 -12.24 3.83
CA GLN A 245 13.58 -13.10 4.12
C GLN A 245 14.85 -12.24 4.24
N PRO A 246 15.48 -12.17 5.42
CA PRO A 246 16.81 -11.57 5.55
C PRO A 246 17.84 -12.36 4.72
N ALA A 247 18.55 -11.68 3.83
CA ALA A 247 19.57 -12.26 2.94
C ALA A 247 20.97 -11.65 3.18
N GLY A 248 21.08 -10.79 4.18
CA GLY A 248 22.30 -10.10 4.58
C GLY A 248 21.99 -9.05 5.64
N PRO A 249 22.98 -8.30 6.13
CA PRO A 249 22.79 -7.30 7.19
C PRO A 249 21.72 -6.25 6.87
N ASP A 250 21.63 -5.83 5.61
CA ASP A 250 20.71 -4.80 5.14
C ASP A 250 20.06 -5.20 3.80
N ILE A 251 19.89 -6.52 3.58
CA ILE A 251 19.30 -7.09 2.37
C ILE A 251 18.09 -7.92 2.76
N PHE A 252 16.93 -7.59 2.17
CA PHE A 252 15.65 -8.24 2.44
C PHE A 252 15.02 -8.65 1.11
N ARG A 253 14.73 -9.95 0.98
CA ARG A 253 14.20 -10.58 -0.23
C ARG A 253 12.80 -11.13 0.02
N ASN A 254 12.10 -11.40 -1.08
CA ASN A 254 10.76 -11.97 -1.01
C ASN A 254 9.81 -11.15 -0.12
N VAL A 255 9.91 -9.82 -0.21
CA VAL A 255 9.10 -8.89 0.58
C VAL A 255 7.67 -8.91 0.07
N HIS A 256 6.71 -9.14 0.96
CA HIS A 256 5.28 -9.16 0.65
C HIS A 256 4.50 -8.34 1.68
N LEU A 257 3.47 -7.68 1.20
CA LEU A 257 2.47 -6.99 2.02
C LEU A 257 1.13 -7.70 1.87
N THR A 258 0.61 -8.22 2.97
CA THR A 258 -0.70 -8.87 3.03
C THR A 258 -1.70 -7.98 3.76
N GLY A 259 -2.89 -7.85 3.21
CA GLY A 259 -3.96 -7.08 3.85
C GLY A 259 -5.28 -7.18 3.11
N PRO A 260 -6.34 -6.56 3.66
CA PRO A 260 -7.66 -6.60 3.08
C PRO A 260 -7.76 -5.74 1.81
N ALA A 261 -8.69 -6.15 0.95
CA ALA A 261 -9.29 -5.36 -0.11
C ALA A 261 -10.79 -5.65 -0.10
N GLU A 262 -11.61 -4.62 -0.12
CA GLU A 262 -13.06 -4.78 0.05
C GLU A 262 -13.84 -3.84 -0.87
N PHE A 263 -15.03 -4.29 -1.32
CA PHE A 263 -15.98 -3.38 -1.94
C PHE A 263 -16.62 -2.47 -0.89
N CYS A 264 -16.57 -1.17 -1.16
CA CYS A 264 -17.36 -0.23 -0.38
C CYS A 264 -18.81 -0.30 -0.88
N LYS A 265 -19.77 -0.46 0.03
CA LYS A 265 -21.18 -0.29 -0.33
C LYS A 265 -21.37 1.12 -0.87
N THR A 266 -21.51 1.25 -2.19
CA THR A 266 -22.01 2.49 -2.78
C THR A 266 -23.45 2.63 -2.30
N SER A 267 -23.75 3.69 -1.55
CA SER A 267 -25.14 4.08 -1.38
C SER A 267 -25.66 4.37 -2.78
N GLU A 268 -26.51 3.47 -3.29
CA GLU A 268 -27.25 3.70 -4.53
C GLU A 268 -27.95 5.06 -4.37
N LYS A 269 -27.63 5.99 -5.28
CA LYS A 269 -28.37 7.24 -5.42
C LYS A 269 -29.52 7.03 -6.39
#